data_e4194e433fba25540bc6b562f3a02ef3
#
_entry.id   e4194e433fba25540bc6b562f3a02ef3
#
_cell.length_a   1.000
_cell.length_b   1.000
_cell.length_c   1.000
_cell.angle_alpha   90.00
_cell.angle_beta   90.00
_cell.angle_gamma   90.00
#
_symmetry.space_group_name_H-M   'P 1'
#
loop_
_entity.id
_entity.type
_entity.pdbx_description
1 polymer ?
#
loop_
_entity_poly.entity_id
_entity_poly.type
_entity_poly.pdbx_seq_one_letter_code
_entity_poly.pdbx_strand_id
1 'polypeptide(L)'
;LPISIISWLIPLPAVTRCCTFIADHIYRIAVKLDTFWMQQVLGIELVIKGKANTQQTPVVICNHQSWFDIPLVQHVITGNGPIIKFLVKREIVWIPIIGWICLVLNFPRLRRGKKNGSGESDFSIIQKASKGHGSGSGALLIFPEGTRFTETKKTNQKVPYHHLLKPKTGGLKMIKQYANAETSL
;
A
#
# COMPACT_ATOMS: atom_id res chain seq x y z
N LEU A 1 -16.80 11.37 3.11
CA LEU A 1 -17.01 12.64 2.36
C LEU A 1 -16.58 13.86 3.17
N PRO A 2 -17.01 14.09 4.42
CA PRO A 2 -16.75 15.38 5.07
C PRO A 2 -15.25 15.64 5.25
N ILE A 3 -14.46 14.67 5.71
CA ILE A 3 -13.05 14.87 6.07
C ILE A 3 -12.18 15.24 4.85
N SER A 4 -12.35 14.54 3.73
CA SER A 4 -11.57 14.81 2.50
C SER A 4 -12.01 16.12 1.84
N ILE A 5 -13.30 16.45 1.87
CA ILE A 5 -13.83 17.69 1.36
C ILE A 5 -13.38 18.88 2.23
N ILE A 6 -13.45 18.75 3.55
CA ILE A 6 -12.99 19.79 4.49
C ILE A 6 -11.50 20.06 4.30
N SER A 7 -10.68 19.02 4.21
CA SER A 7 -9.24 19.17 3.97
C SER A 7 -8.91 19.80 2.61
N TRP A 8 -9.78 19.64 1.61
CA TRP A 8 -9.62 20.25 0.29
C TRP A 8 -10.13 21.70 0.23
N LEU A 9 -11.26 21.97 0.88
CA LEU A 9 -11.87 23.31 0.88
C LEU A 9 -11.14 24.29 1.80
N ILE A 10 -10.56 23.80 2.90
CA ILE A 10 -9.88 24.63 3.90
C ILE A 10 -8.43 24.15 4.02
N PRO A 11 -7.50 24.61 3.15
CA PRO A 11 -6.11 24.16 3.15
C PRO A 11 -5.27 24.79 4.29
N LEU A 12 -5.88 25.01 5.46
CA LEU A 12 -5.16 25.45 6.64
C LEU A 12 -4.36 24.27 7.23
N PRO A 13 -3.07 24.47 7.59
CA PRO A 13 -2.22 23.39 8.12
C PRO A 13 -2.82 22.67 9.34
N ALA A 14 -3.51 23.40 10.21
CA ALA A 14 -4.18 22.82 11.38
C ALA A 14 -5.33 21.90 10.99
N VAL A 15 -6.16 22.28 10.03
CA VAL A 15 -7.29 21.49 9.53
C VAL A 15 -6.77 20.23 8.83
N THR A 16 -5.76 20.38 7.99
CA THR A 16 -5.13 19.23 7.30
C THR A 16 -4.54 18.24 8.29
N ARG A 17 -3.85 18.69 9.33
CA ARG A 17 -3.31 17.81 10.41
C ARG A 17 -4.44 17.09 11.15
N CYS A 18 -5.50 17.78 11.51
CA CYS A 18 -6.65 17.19 12.19
C CYS A 18 -7.32 16.10 11.32
N CYS A 19 -7.57 16.42 10.04
CA CYS A 19 -8.13 15.45 9.09
C CYS A 19 -7.24 14.22 8.90
N THR A 20 -5.92 14.43 8.81
CA THR A 20 -4.94 13.32 8.69
C THR A 20 -4.95 12.46 9.96
N PHE A 21 -4.96 13.07 11.14
CA PHE A 21 -5.03 12.36 12.42
C PHE A 21 -6.29 11.50 12.52
N ILE A 22 -7.44 12.05 12.18
CA ILE A 22 -8.72 11.31 12.18
C ILE A 22 -8.66 10.15 11.17
N ALA A 23 -8.17 10.39 9.96
CA ALA A 23 -8.03 9.36 8.94
C ALA A 23 -7.07 8.24 9.36
N ASP A 24 -5.96 8.57 10.03
CA ASP A 24 -5.02 7.61 10.61
C ASP A 24 -5.71 6.71 11.64
N HIS A 25 -6.48 7.29 12.53
CA HIS A 25 -7.21 6.53 13.55
C HIS A 25 -8.26 5.61 12.95
N ILE A 26 -9.05 6.11 11.99
CA ILE A 26 -10.06 5.28 11.28
C ILE A 26 -9.36 4.12 10.56
N TYR A 27 -8.24 4.37 9.90
CA TYR A 27 -7.47 3.34 9.22
C TYR A 27 -6.98 2.26 10.21
N ARG A 28 -6.42 2.66 11.35
CA ARG A 28 -5.95 1.72 12.39
C ARG A 28 -7.10 0.91 13.00
N ILE A 29 -8.25 1.52 13.21
CA ILE A 29 -9.46 0.80 13.66
C ILE A 29 -9.87 -0.23 12.59
N ALA A 30 -9.88 0.14 11.32
CA ALA A 30 -10.20 -0.79 10.25
C ALA A 30 -9.22 -1.98 10.22
N VAL A 31 -7.91 -1.75 10.36
CA VAL A 31 -6.91 -2.83 10.45
C VAL A 31 -7.16 -3.76 11.64
N LYS A 32 -7.54 -3.22 12.80
CA LYS A 32 -7.91 -4.04 13.97
C LYS A 32 -9.18 -4.86 13.74
N LEU A 33 -10.18 -4.27 13.09
CA LEU A 33 -11.42 -4.96 12.73
C LEU A 33 -11.17 -6.08 11.70
N ASP A 34 -10.34 -5.82 10.69
CA ASP A 34 -9.94 -6.85 9.72
C ASP A 34 -9.20 -8.00 10.40
N THR A 35 -8.30 -7.69 11.33
CA THR A 35 -7.59 -8.71 12.13
C THR A 35 -8.55 -9.52 12.97
N PHE A 36 -9.45 -8.86 13.69
CA PHE A 36 -10.49 -9.54 14.48
C PHE A 36 -11.35 -10.45 13.61
N TRP A 37 -11.79 -9.94 12.45
CA TRP A 37 -12.57 -10.72 11.50
C TRP A 37 -11.83 -11.96 11.01
N MET A 38 -10.57 -11.82 10.60
CA MET A 38 -9.75 -12.94 10.15
C MET A 38 -9.60 -14.00 11.24
N GLN A 39 -9.27 -13.60 12.46
CA GLN A 39 -8.95 -14.54 13.53
C GLN A 39 -10.21 -15.13 14.21
N GLN A 40 -11.20 -14.28 14.54
CA GLN A 40 -12.32 -14.70 15.37
C GLN A 40 -13.52 -15.21 14.54
N VAL A 41 -13.73 -14.65 13.35
CA VAL A 41 -14.88 -15.02 12.51
C VAL A 41 -14.49 -16.08 11.48
N LEU A 42 -13.35 -15.92 10.82
CA LEU A 42 -12.88 -16.87 9.80
C LEU A 42 -11.98 -17.99 10.37
N GLY A 43 -11.59 -17.91 11.65
CA GLY A 43 -10.75 -18.90 12.29
C GLY A 43 -9.32 -19.02 11.68
N ILE A 44 -8.83 -17.93 11.06
CA ILE A 44 -7.50 -17.93 10.44
C ILE A 44 -6.44 -17.81 11.53
N GLU A 45 -5.60 -18.81 11.68
CA GLU A 45 -4.44 -18.76 12.55
C GLU A 45 -3.31 -18.00 11.89
N LEU A 46 -2.83 -16.91 12.54
CA LEU A 46 -1.73 -16.11 12.05
C LEU A 46 -0.41 -16.55 12.69
N VAL A 47 0.43 -17.20 11.90
CA VAL A 47 1.78 -17.58 12.33
C VAL A 47 2.80 -16.59 11.77
N ILE A 48 3.29 -15.69 12.63
CA ILE A 48 4.26 -14.65 12.26
C ILE A 48 5.65 -15.09 12.74
N LYS A 49 6.60 -15.22 11.81
CA LYS A 49 7.99 -15.52 12.13
C LYS A 49 8.88 -14.33 11.80
N GLY A 50 9.69 -13.88 12.79
CA GLY A 50 10.56 -12.72 12.65
C GLY A 50 9.91 -11.43 13.19
N LYS A 51 10.63 -10.33 13.06
CA LYS A 51 10.19 -8.99 13.46
C LYS A 51 10.30 -8.02 12.28
N ALA A 52 9.27 -7.25 12.02
CA ALA A 52 9.34 -6.15 11.08
C ALA A 52 10.09 -4.97 11.72
N ASN A 53 11.01 -4.35 10.98
CA ASN A 53 11.59 -3.08 11.39
C ASN A 53 10.58 -1.96 11.10
N THR A 54 9.92 -1.46 12.13
CA THR A 54 8.89 -0.42 12.02
C THR A 54 9.36 0.96 12.49
N GLN A 55 10.62 1.09 12.89
CA GLN A 55 11.16 2.36 13.41
C GLN A 55 11.44 3.38 12.30
N GLN A 56 11.69 2.93 11.09
CA GLN A 56 11.86 3.75 9.90
C GLN A 56 10.65 3.56 8.97
N THR A 57 10.50 4.44 7.98
CA THR A 57 9.47 4.28 6.94
C THR A 57 9.90 3.21 5.92
N PRO A 58 9.56 1.93 6.12
CA PRO A 58 10.09 0.85 5.28
C PRO A 58 9.39 0.78 3.93
N VAL A 59 10.11 0.28 2.94
CA VAL A 59 9.50 -0.30 1.75
C VAL A 59 9.27 -1.77 2.04
N VAL A 60 8.02 -2.19 2.01
CA VAL A 60 7.61 -3.57 2.24
C VAL A 60 7.43 -4.27 0.90
N ILE A 61 8.20 -5.31 0.68
CA ILE A 61 8.14 -6.12 -0.53
C ILE A 61 7.49 -7.45 -0.16
N CYS A 62 6.38 -7.77 -0.81
CA CYS A 62 5.63 -8.98 -0.53
C CYS A 62 5.24 -9.68 -1.84
N ASN A 63 5.23 -11.01 -1.84
CA ASN A 63 4.59 -11.80 -2.90
C ASN A 63 3.07 -11.63 -2.82
N HIS A 64 2.37 -11.84 -3.94
CA HIS A 64 0.93 -11.63 -4.01
C HIS A 64 0.19 -12.93 -4.29
N GLN A 65 -0.25 -13.59 -3.23
CA GLN A 65 -0.94 -14.88 -3.32
C GLN A 65 -2.46 -14.73 -3.31
N SER A 66 -2.97 -13.87 -2.42
CA SER A 66 -4.41 -13.79 -2.17
C SER A 66 -4.90 -12.37 -1.88
N TRP A 67 -6.20 -12.25 -1.66
CA TRP A 67 -6.79 -11.00 -1.15
C TRP A 67 -6.39 -10.70 0.29
N PHE A 68 -6.04 -11.73 1.06
CA PHE A 68 -5.66 -11.61 2.46
C PHE A 68 -4.26 -11.06 2.67
N ASP A 69 -3.41 -10.99 1.62
CA ASP A 69 -2.05 -10.47 1.75
C ASP A 69 -2.05 -9.03 2.28
N ILE A 70 -3.00 -8.18 1.82
CA ILE A 70 -3.09 -6.79 2.24
C ILE A 70 -3.42 -6.69 3.73
N PRO A 71 -4.54 -7.25 4.25
CA PRO A 71 -4.86 -7.18 5.67
C PRO A 71 -3.81 -7.87 6.56
N LEU A 72 -3.17 -8.94 6.09
CA LEU A 72 -2.07 -9.59 6.82
C LEU A 72 -0.86 -8.66 6.98
N VAL A 73 -0.42 -8.04 5.89
CA VAL A 73 0.71 -7.10 5.94
C VAL A 73 0.34 -5.83 6.72
N GLN A 74 -0.90 -5.36 6.63
CA GLN A 74 -1.41 -4.27 7.46
C GLN A 74 -1.36 -4.62 8.95
N HIS A 75 -1.77 -5.82 9.33
CA HIS A 75 -1.67 -6.30 10.72
C HIS A 75 -0.21 -6.27 11.22
N VAL A 76 0.72 -6.83 10.45
CA VAL A 76 2.14 -6.95 10.84
C VAL A 76 2.83 -5.60 10.93
N ILE A 77 2.62 -4.72 9.96
CA ILE A 77 3.34 -3.45 9.86
C ILE A 77 2.61 -2.33 10.61
N THR A 78 1.32 -2.12 10.32
CA THR A 78 0.55 -0.99 10.87
C THR A 78 0.11 -1.24 12.31
N GLY A 79 0.01 -2.50 12.74
CA GLY A 79 -0.40 -2.84 14.10
C GLY A 79 0.41 -2.11 15.16
N ASN A 80 1.74 -2.07 15.01
CA ASN A 80 2.67 -1.42 15.94
C ASN A 80 3.61 -0.41 15.26
N GLY A 81 3.31 0.00 14.03
CA GLY A 81 4.21 0.84 13.23
C GLY A 81 3.49 1.85 12.34
N PRO A 82 4.14 2.27 11.26
CA PRO A 82 3.59 3.25 10.33
C PRO A 82 2.40 2.68 9.56
N ILE A 83 1.53 3.57 9.08
CA ILE A 83 0.49 3.19 8.12
C ILE A 83 1.14 2.63 6.87
N ILE A 84 0.66 1.48 6.43
CA ILE A 84 1.10 0.90 5.18
C ILE A 84 0.26 1.44 4.02
N LYS A 85 0.92 2.01 3.02
CA LYS A 85 0.32 2.51 1.78
C LYS A 85 0.65 1.53 0.66
N PHE A 86 -0.29 1.30 -0.21
CA PHE A 86 -0.09 0.47 -1.39
C PHE A 86 -0.62 1.17 -2.64
N LEU A 87 -0.19 0.71 -3.79
CA LEU A 87 -0.63 1.25 -5.07
C LEU A 87 -2.09 0.88 -5.31
N VAL A 88 -2.98 1.87 -5.25
CA VAL A 88 -4.41 1.67 -5.45
C VAL A 88 -4.84 2.04 -6.86
N LYS A 89 -5.88 1.38 -7.37
CA LYS A 89 -6.53 1.81 -8.60
C LYS A 89 -7.26 3.13 -8.36
N ARG A 90 -7.28 4.01 -9.37
CA ARG A 90 -7.96 5.30 -9.28
C ARG A 90 -9.44 5.17 -8.93
N GLU A 91 -10.09 4.11 -9.40
CA GLU A 91 -11.52 3.84 -9.18
C GLU A 91 -11.86 3.58 -7.71
N ILE A 92 -10.89 3.19 -6.88
CA ILE A 92 -11.09 2.96 -5.43
C ILE A 92 -11.51 4.24 -4.71
N VAL A 93 -11.18 5.42 -5.25
CA VAL A 93 -11.59 6.71 -4.69
C VAL A 93 -13.11 6.86 -4.59
N TRP A 94 -13.85 6.17 -5.45
CA TRP A 94 -15.31 6.19 -5.46
C TRP A 94 -15.97 5.29 -4.42
N ILE A 95 -15.19 4.40 -3.79
CA ILE A 95 -15.69 3.57 -2.69
C ILE A 95 -15.79 4.44 -1.43
N PRO A 96 -16.98 4.61 -0.85
CA PRO A 96 -17.17 5.38 0.37
C PRO A 96 -16.24 4.89 1.49
N ILE A 97 -15.79 5.81 2.33
CA ILE A 97 -14.86 5.59 3.45
C ILE A 97 -13.46 5.20 2.97
N ILE A 98 -13.29 4.08 2.26
CA ILE A 98 -11.99 3.57 1.79
C ILE A 98 -11.33 4.60 0.86
N GLY A 99 -12.06 5.06 -0.15
CA GLY A 99 -11.54 6.05 -1.10
C GLY A 99 -11.17 7.37 -0.42
N TRP A 100 -11.95 7.80 0.55
CA TRP A 100 -11.68 9.04 1.29
C TRP A 100 -10.45 8.95 2.17
N ILE A 101 -10.26 7.81 2.85
CA ILE A 101 -9.04 7.52 3.61
C ILE A 101 -7.83 7.53 2.67
N CYS A 102 -7.93 6.86 1.53
CA CYS A 102 -6.86 6.85 0.52
C CYS A 102 -6.52 8.26 0.00
N LEU A 103 -7.52 9.15 -0.12
CA LEU A 103 -7.30 10.55 -0.52
C LEU A 103 -6.59 11.35 0.57
N VAL A 104 -7.10 11.31 1.81
CA VAL A 104 -6.54 12.09 2.93
C VAL A 104 -5.13 11.62 3.29
N LEU A 105 -4.90 10.31 3.29
CA LEU A 105 -3.60 9.72 3.59
C LEU A 105 -2.64 9.68 2.38
N ASN A 106 -3.04 10.25 1.24
CA ASN A 106 -2.21 10.33 0.02
C ASN A 106 -1.70 8.96 -0.46
N PHE A 107 -2.61 7.98 -0.60
CA PHE A 107 -2.24 6.71 -1.23
C PHE A 107 -1.87 6.93 -2.71
N PRO A 108 -0.79 6.31 -3.19
CA PRO A 108 -0.40 6.41 -4.60
C PRO A 108 -1.44 5.73 -5.49
N ARG A 109 -1.98 6.46 -6.48
CA ARG A 109 -3.09 6.03 -7.33
C ARG A 109 -2.65 5.79 -8.76
N LEU A 110 -2.74 4.53 -9.23
CA LEU A 110 -2.40 4.15 -10.58
C LEU A 110 -3.55 4.37 -11.57
N ARG A 111 -3.24 4.88 -12.74
CA ARG A 111 -4.14 4.92 -13.89
C ARG A 111 -3.90 3.67 -14.75
N ARG A 112 -4.57 2.56 -14.43
CA ARG A 112 -4.54 1.39 -15.31
C ARG A 112 -5.52 1.60 -16.44
N GLY A 113 -5.03 1.85 -17.64
CA GLY A 113 -5.87 1.82 -18.84
C GLY A 113 -5.42 2.80 -19.91
N LYS A 114 -4.75 2.31 -20.87
CA LYS A 114 -4.61 2.49 -22.31
C LYS A 114 -3.19 2.18 -22.73
N LYS A 115 -3.05 1.31 -23.71
CA LYS A 115 -1.77 0.90 -24.33
C LYS A 115 -1.03 2.06 -25.04
N ASN A 116 -1.58 3.25 -25.05
CA ASN A 116 -1.00 4.42 -25.70
C ASN A 116 -0.56 5.42 -24.63
N GLY A 117 0.70 5.37 -24.20
CA GLY A 117 1.39 6.45 -23.52
C GLY A 117 1.30 6.55 -21.99
N SER A 118 0.61 5.63 -21.30
CA SER A 118 0.39 5.75 -19.84
C SER A 118 1.49 5.15 -18.96
N GLY A 119 2.50 4.50 -19.54
CA GLY A 119 3.62 3.97 -18.76
C GLY A 119 4.38 5.07 -18.01
N GLU A 120 4.54 6.22 -18.63
CA GLU A 120 5.20 7.37 -18.04
C GLU A 120 4.44 7.96 -16.83
N SER A 121 3.11 7.94 -16.86
CA SER A 121 2.28 8.44 -15.75
C SER A 121 2.33 7.54 -14.51
N ASP A 122 2.34 6.21 -14.67
CA ASP A 122 2.45 5.28 -13.56
C ASP A 122 3.84 5.34 -12.94
N PHE A 123 4.89 5.50 -13.76
CA PHE A 123 6.24 5.74 -13.31
C PHE A 123 6.37 7.02 -12.48
N SER A 124 5.76 8.11 -12.93
CA SER A 124 5.79 9.38 -12.20
C SER A 124 5.08 9.29 -10.83
N ILE A 125 4.03 8.47 -10.72
CA ILE A 125 3.31 8.23 -9.46
C ILE A 125 4.20 7.45 -8.49
N ILE A 126 4.85 6.38 -8.95
CA ILE A 126 5.80 5.60 -8.14
C ILE A 126 6.97 6.49 -7.70
N GLN A 127 7.50 7.31 -8.61
CA GLN A 127 8.58 8.25 -8.31
C GLN A 127 8.18 9.27 -7.24
N LYS A 128 6.98 9.86 -7.33
CA LYS A 128 6.46 10.79 -6.32
C LYS A 128 6.24 10.10 -4.97
N ALA A 129 5.68 8.88 -4.98
CA ALA A 129 5.51 8.08 -3.77
C ALA A 129 6.86 7.77 -3.10
N SER A 130 7.89 7.44 -3.89
CA SER A 130 9.23 7.14 -3.39
C SER A 130 9.95 8.37 -2.84
N LYS A 131 9.84 9.53 -3.53
CA LYS A 131 10.44 10.79 -3.06
C LYS A 131 9.79 11.32 -1.77
N GLY A 132 8.49 11.12 -1.60
CA GLY A 132 7.75 11.51 -0.39
C GLY A 132 7.90 10.51 0.75
N HIS A 133 8.53 9.37 0.51
CA HIS A 133 8.51 8.25 1.42
C HIS A 133 9.36 8.51 2.68
N GLY A 134 10.51 9.16 2.57
CA GLY A 134 11.39 9.49 3.70
C GLY A 134 10.88 10.63 4.62
N SER A 135 9.78 11.31 4.28
CA SER A 135 9.24 12.44 5.06
C SER A 135 8.12 12.07 6.04
N GLY A 136 8.15 10.87 6.62
CA GLY A 136 7.16 10.44 7.62
C GLY A 136 5.81 10.01 7.05
N SER A 137 5.73 9.71 5.76
CA SER A 137 4.48 9.45 5.04
C SER A 137 3.94 8.01 5.17
N GLY A 138 4.54 7.16 6.01
CA GLY A 138 4.15 5.76 6.21
C GLY A 138 5.00 4.74 5.43
N ALA A 139 4.71 3.46 5.56
CA ALA A 139 5.38 2.38 4.82
C ALA A 139 4.78 2.21 3.41
N LEU A 140 5.58 1.84 2.42
CA LEU A 140 5.11 1.58 1.06
C LEU A 140 5.11 0.07 0.75
N LEU A 141 3.94 -0.51 0.53
CA LEU A 141 3.80 -1.92 0.13
C LEU A 141 3.86 -2.07 -1.39
N ILE A 142 4.67 -3.01 -1.84
CA ILE A 142 4.82 -3.36 -3.24
C ILE A 142 4.70 -4.86 -3.42
N PHE A 143 3.91 -5.23 -4.41
CA PHE A 143 3.86 -6.59 -4.94
C PHE A 143 4.62 -6.62 -6.28
N PRO A 144 5.88 -7.10 -6.31
CA PRO A 144 6.71 -7.07 -7.52
C PRO A 144 6.12 -7.84 -8.70
N GLU A 145 5.31 -8.86 -8.41
CA GLU A 145 4.61 -9.65 -9.42
C GLU A 145 3.58 -8.82 -10.22
N GLY A 146 3.08 -7.73 -9.63
CA GLY A 146 2.10 -6.83 -10.23
C GLY A 146 0.72 -7.45 -10.46
N THR A 147 0.52 -8.68 -10.00
CA THR A 147 -0.74 -9.41 -10.05
C THR A 147 -0.71 -10.57 -9.06
N ARG A 148 -1.88 -11.05 -8.65
CA ARG A 148 -1.98 -12.23 -7.79
C ARG A 148 -1.52 -13.49 -8.52
N PHE A 149 -0.88 -14.38 -7.78
CA PHE A 149 -0.47 -15.69 -8.25
C PHE A 149 -1.68 -16.52 -8.72
N THR A 150 -1.50 -17.25 -9.80
CA THR A 150 -2.37 -18.35 -10.23
C THR A 150 -1.52 -19.37 -10.99
N GLU A 151 -1.87 -20.65 -10.94
CA GLU A 151 -1.14 -21.69 -11.65
C GLU A 151 -1.11 -21.43 -13.17
N THR A 152 -2.21 -20.93 -13.74
CA THR A 152 -2.28 -20.55 -15.16
C THR A 152 -1.23 -19.50 -15.52
N LYS A 153 -1.07 -18.45 -14.68
CA LYS A 153 -0.08 -17.41 -14.93
C LYS A 153 1.35 -17.92 -14.78
N LYS A 154 1.58 -18.78 -13.79
CA LYS A 154 2.87 -19.44 -13.58
C LYS A 154 3.28 -20.24 -14.80
N THR A 155 2.39 -21.10 -15.30
CA THR A 155 2.61 -21.92 -16.50
C THR A 155 2.90 -21.06 -17.72
N ASN A 156 2.12 -20.00 -17.92
CA ASN A 156 2.32 -19.07 -19.05
C ASN A 156 3.65 -18.31 -18.97
N GLN A 157 4.16 -18.03 -17.77
CA GLN A 157 5.42 -17.33 -17.58
C GLN A 157 6.63 -18.26 -17.56
N LYS A 158 6.44 -19.58 -17.50
CA LYS A 158 7.49 -20.62 -17.45
C LYS A 158 8.55 -20.32 -16.38
N VAL A 159 8.12 -19.89 -15.19
CA VAL A 159 9.05 -19.56 -14.10
C VAL A 159 9.43 -20.81 -13.29
N PRO A 160 10.68 -20.90 -12.77
CA PRO A 160 11.13 -22.05 -11.98
C PRO A 160 10.58 -22.05 -10.54
N TYR A 161 9.89 -21.01 -10.11
CA TYR A 161 9.39 -20.87 -8.74
C TYR A 161 8.09 -21.64 -8.54
N HIS A 162 7.94 -22.25 -7.34
CA HIS A 162 6.72 -22.99 -7.03
C HIS A 162 5.51 -22.07 -6.78
N HIS A 163 5.71 -20.99 -6.05
CA HIS A 163 4.63 -20.10 -5.58
C HIS A 163 4.84 -18.63 -5.90
N LEU A 164 5.68 -18.33 -6.90
CA LEU A 164 5.97 -16.94 -7.30
C LEU A 164 5.82 -16.79 -8.81
N LEU A 165 5.39 -15.61 -9.23
CA LEU A 165 5.45 -15.18 -10.62
C LEU A 165 6.75 -14.39 -10.88
N LYS A 166 7.06 -14.15 -12.15
CA LYS A 166 8.22 -13.36 -12.54
C LYS A 166 8.07 -11.91 -12.00
N PRO A 167 9.01 -11.44 -11.16
CA PRO A 167 8.93 -10.09 -10.62
C PRO A 167 9.18 -9.03 -11.68
N LYS A 168 8.42 -7.95 -11.64
CA LYS A 168 8.60 -6.74 -12.43
C LYS A 168 9.51 -5.78 -11.68
N THR A 169 10.79 -5.80 -12.01
CA THR A 169 11.82 -5.06 -11.27
C THR A 169 11.81 -3.54 -11.50
N GLY A 170 11.09 -3.04 -12.53
CA GLY A 170 11.07 -1.62 -12.88
C GLY A 170 10.65 -0.71 -11.73
N GLY A 171 9.56 -1.03 -11.03
CA GLY A 171 9.08 -0.27 -9.87
C GLY A 171 10.07 -0.27 -8.71
N LEU A 172 10.68 -1.42 -8.40
CA LEU A 172 11.68 -1.55 -7.33
C LEU A 172 12.96 -0.77 -7.65
N LYS A 173 13.44 -0.82 -8.90
CA LYS A 173 14.60 -0.02 -9.32
C LYS A 173 14.36 1.46 -9.12
N MET A 174 13.18 1.95 -9.47
CA MET A 174 12.82 3.35 -9.26
C MET A 174 12.75 3.72 -7.78
N ILE A 175 12.14 2.88 -6.97
CA ILE A 175 12.05 3.15 -5.53
C ILE A 175 13.44 3.21 -4.91
N LYS A 176 14.32 2.24 -5.24
CA LYS A 176 15.71 2.26 -4.78
C LYS A 176 16.47 3.53 -5.22
N GLN A 177 16.21 4.01 -6.42
CA GLN A 177 16.87 5.21 -6.96
C GLN A 177 16.40 6.51 -6.28
N TYR A 178 15.12 6.58 -5.90
CA TYR A 178 14.49 7.80 -5.42
C TYR A 178 14.07 7.77 -3.95
N ALA A 179 14.27 6.64 -3.26
CA ALA A 179 14.06 6.56 -1.82
C ALA A 179 15.12 7.40 -1.09
N ASN A 180 14.71 8.10 -0.04
CA ASN A 180 15.64 8.81 0.82
C ASN A 180 16.56 7.83 1.57
N ALA A 181 17.71 8.31 2.01
CA ALA A 181 18.69 7.49 2.75
C ALA A 181 18.11 6.85 4.04
N GLU A 182 17.03 7.39 4.58
CA GLU A 182 16.31 6.88 5.76
C GLU A 182 15.34 5.73 5.45
N THR A 183 15.13 5.40 4.18
CA THR A 183 14.24 4.30 3.79
C THR A 183 15.01 2.99 3.84
N SER A 184 14.63 2.08 4.74
CA SER A 184 15.15 0.71 4.79
C SER A 184 14.42 -0.19 3.79
N LEU A 185 15.16 -0.98 3.04
CA LEU A 185 14.67 -2.02 2.11
C LEU A 185 14.71 -3.38 2.79
#